data_603f39ae6e4856400f5ebfb42b2db605
#
_entry.id   603f39ae6e4856400f5ebfb42b2db605
#
_cell.length_a   1.000
_cell.length_b   1.000
_cell.length_c   1.000
_cell.angle_alpha   90.00
_cell.angle_beta   90.00
_cell.angle_gamma   90.00
#
_symmetry.space_group_name_H-M   'P 1'
#
loop_
_entity.id
_entity.type
_entity.pdbx_description
1 polymer ?
#
loop_
_entity_poly.entity_id
_entity_poly.type
_entity_poly.pdbx_seq_one_letter_code
_entity_poly.pdbx_strand_id
1 'polypeptide(L)'
;MYLANTTRPDIAFAVNLLARYSSAPTRRHWNGIKHILRYLKGTTDMGLFYSVNCSPNLVGYADAGYLSDPHKARSQTGYVFIYGGTAISWRSTKQSIVATSSNHAEIIAIHEASRECLWLRSMIHLIREKCGL
;
A
#
# COMPACT_ATOMS: atom_id res chain seq x y z
N MET A 1 -3.55 10.93 -5.32
CA MET A 1 -2.96 10.55 -4.01
C MET A 1 -4.02 10.25 -2.95
N TYR A 2 -4.98 11.15 -2.67
CA TYR A 2 -5.96 10.95 -1.57
C TYR A 2 -6.72 9.62 -1.68
N LEU A 3 -7.44 9.36 -2.78
CA LEU A 3 -8.17 8.10 -2.97
C LEU A 3 -7.30 6.85 -2.77
N ALA A 4 -6.08 6.86 -3.32
CA ALA A 4 -5.15 5.74 -3.23
C ALA A 4 -4.72 5.43 -1.78
N ASN A 5 -4.70 6.43 -0.91
CA ASN A 5 -4.23 6.27 0.47
C ASN A 5 -5.38 6.07 1.47
N THR A 6 -6.63 6.32 1.07
CA THR A 6 -7.77 6.31 1.99
C THR A 6 -8.81 5.24 1.68
N THR A 7 -9.09 4.96 0.42
CA THR A 7 -10.23 4.10 0.05
C THR A 7 -9.94 3.10 -1.07
N ARG A 8 -8.84 3.27 -1.83
CA ARG A 8 -8.54 2.47 -3.03
C ARG A 8 -7.11 1.93 -2.98
N PRO A 9 -6.85 0.87 -2.20
CA PRO A 9 -5.54 0.20 -2.14
C PRO A 9 -5.07 -0.34 -3.49
N ASP A 10 -5.98 -0.73 -4.35
CA ASP A 10 -5.76 -1.29 -5.68
C ASP A 10 -5.03 -0.35 -6.64
N ILE A 11 -5.16 0.97 -6.49
CA ILE A 11 -4.44 1.96 -7.30
C ILE A 11 -3.19 2.52 -6.62
N ALA A 12 -2.87 2.12 -5.39
CA ALA A 12 -1.80 2.72 -4.60
C ALA A 12 -0.43 2.66 -5.29
N PHE A 13 -0.08 1.52 -5.88
CA PHE A 13 1.17 1.33 -6.63
C PHE A 13 1.25 2.26 -7.85
N ALA A 14 0.21 2.24 -8.70
CA ALA A 14 0.20 3.01 -9.94
C ALA A 14 0.27 4.53 -9.68
N VAL A 15 -0.47 5.00 -8.67
CA VAL A 15 -0.47 6.41 -8.26
C VAL A 15 0.89 6.82 -7.69
N ASN A 16 1.51 5.99 -6.82
CA ASN A 16 2.84 6.27 -6.28
C ASN A 16 3.89 6.30 -7.38
N LEU A 17 3.84 5.35 -8.31
CA LEU A 17 4.77 5.29 -9.45
C LEU A 17 4.69 6.55 -10.31
N LEU A 18 3.50 6.99 -10.71
CA LEU A 18 3.31 8.16 -11.56
C LEU A 18 3.61 9.47 -10.84
N ALA A 19 3.37 9.54 -9.52
CA ALA A 19 3.68 10.72 -8.72
C ALA A 19 5.17 11.10 -8.72
N ARG A 20 6.06 10.14 -8.97
CA ARG A 20 7.52 10.38 -9.06
C ARG A 20 7.90 11.30 -10.22
N TYR A 21 7.05 11.38 -11.24
CA TYR A 21 7.29 12.14 -12.48
C TYR A 21 6.47 13.42 -12.55
N SER A 22 5.88 13.87 -11.44
CA SER A 22 5.02 15.06 -11.40
C SER A 22 5.75 16.36 -11.75
N SER A 23 7.07 16.45 -11.50
CA SER A 23 7.88 17.64 -11.82
C SER A 23 8.29 17.72 -13.30
N ALA A 24 8.37 16.58 -13.99
CA ALA A 24 8.76 16.51 -15.41
C ALA A 24 7.97 15.41 -16.13
N PRO A 25 6.65 15.60 -16.32
CA PRO A 25 5.79 14.58 -16.90
C PRO A 25 6.02 14.45 -18.41
N THR A 26 6.02 13.21 -18.90
CA THR A 26 6.01 12.91 -20.33
C THR A 26 4.61 12.46 -20.78
N ARG A 27 4.39 12.38 -22.10
CA ARG A 27 3.15 11.83 -22.67
C ARG A 27 2.84 10.40 -22.17
N ARG A 28 3.88 9.60 -21.92
CA ARG A 28 3.73 8.24 -21.35
C ARG A 28 3.12 8.29 -19.94
N HIS A 29 3.61 9.20 -19.09
CA HIS A 29 3.07 9.37 -17.73
C HIS A 29 1.63 9.87 -17.76
N TRP A 30 1.31 10.78 -18.66
CA TRP A 30 -0.07 11.25 -18.88
C TRP A 30 -1.02 10.12 -19.31
N ASN A 31 -0.56 9.25 -20.20
CA ASN A 31 -1.33 8.06 -20.57
C ASN A 31 -1.56 7.13 -19.37
N GLY A 32 -0.57 6.96 -18.50
CA GLY A 32 -0.72 6.21 -17.25
C GLY A 32 -1.82 6.78 -16.35
N ILE A 33 -1.88 8.11 -16.19
CA ILE A 33 -2.95 8.78 -15.42
C ILE A 33 -4.33 8.47 -16.05
N LYS A 34 -4.43 8.57 -17.40
CA LYS A 34 -5.69 8.22 -18.08
C LYS A 34 -6.10 6.76 -17.87
N HIS A 35 -5.15 5.82 -17.77
CA HIS A 35 -5.45 4.43 -17.45
C HIS A 35 -6.03 4.29 -16.04
N ILE A 36 -5.43 4.97 -15.04
CA ILE A 36 -5.98 4.98 -13.67
C ILE A 36 -7.41 5.53 -13.67
N LEU A 37 -7.66 6.65 -14.35
CA LEU A 37 -9.00 7.25 -14.41
C LEU A 37 -10.02 6.35 -15.09
N ARG A 38 -9.64 5.64 -16.18
CA ARG A 38 -10.50 4.65 -16.83
C ARG A 38 -10.80 3.46 -15.93
N TYR A 39 -9.78 2.97 -15.22
CA TYR A 39 -9.94 1.90 -14.23
C TYR A 39 -10.93 2.32 -13.13
N LEU A 40 -10.75 3.50 -12.55
CA LEU A 40 -11.66 4.04 -11.54
C LEU A 40 -13.09 4.18 -12.07
N LYS A 41 -13.27 4.65 -13.32
CA LYS A 41 -14.59 4.73 -13.95
C LYS A 41 -15.24 3.36 -14.15
N GLY A 42 -14.45 2.33 -14.44
CA GLY A 42 -14.94 0.96 -14.60
C GLY A 42 -15.14 0.17 -13.31
N THR A 43 -14.74 0.75 -12.16
CA THR A 43 -14.77 0.09 -10.84
C THR A 43 -15.38 1.00 -9.76
N THR A 44 -16.42 1.74 -10.12
CA THR A 44 -17.11 2.68 -9.21
C THR A 44 -17.89 1.97 -8.09
N ASP A 45 -18.24 0.73 -8.29
CA ASP A 45 -18.93 -0.18 -7.38
C ASP A 45 -17.99 -0.89 -6.39
N MET A 46 -16.66 -0.82 -6.62
CA MET A 46 -15.68 -1.40 -5.70
C MET A 46 -15.42 -0.51 -4.50
N GLY A 47 -15.43 -1.12 -3.30
CA GLY A 47 -15.19 -0.43 -2.03
C GLY A 47 -14.63 -1.35 -0.97
N LEU A 48 -14.26 -0.77 0.17
CA LEU A 48 -13.87 -1.49 1.38
C LEU A 48 -15.12 -1.71 2.23
N PHE A 49 -15.46 -2.97 2.50
CA PHE A 49 -16.61 -3.35 3.30
C PHE A 49 -16.15 -3.88 4.65
N TYR A 50 -16.58 -3.24 5.74
CA TYR A 50 -16.29 -3.64 7.11
C TYR A 50 -17.51 -4.33 7.68
N SER A 51 -17.40 -5.65 7.93
CA SER A 51 -18.47 -6.47 8.48
C SER A 51 -18.31 -6.63 9.99
N VAL A 52 -19.42 -6.61 10.74
CA VAL A 52 -19.42 -6.83 12.19
C VAL A 52 -19.13 -8.29 12.55
N ASN A 53 -19.53 -9.22 11.68
CA ASN A 53 -19.46 -10.68 11.94
C ASN A 53 -18.14 -11.35 11.49
N CYS A 54 -17.05 -10.59 11.40
CA CYS A 54 -15.76 -11.12 10.97
C CYS A 54 -14.87 -11.55 12.13
N SER A 55 -14.02 -12.56 11.89
CA SER A 55 -12.96 -12.92 12.83
C SER A 55 -12.02 -11.71 13.06
N PRO A 56 -11.77 -11.29 14.31
CA PRO A 56 -10.98 -10.09 14.61
C PRO A 56 -9.47 -10.34 14.52
N ASN A 57 -9.02 -10.99 13.45
CA ASN A 57 -7.61 -11.30 13.22
C ASN A 57 -6.95 -10.20 12.37
N LEU A 58 -5.81 -9.69 12.84
CA LEU A 58 -4.94 -8.82 12.08
C LEU A 58 -3.97 -9.69 11.27
N VAL A 59 -4.03 -9.57 9.94
CA VAL A 59 -3.14 -10.26 9.01
C VAL A 59 -2.42 -9.22 8.16
N GLY A 60 -1.09 -9.33 8.07
CA GLY A 60 -0.24 -8.43 7.27
C GLY A 60 0.46 -9.18 6.16
N TYR A 61 0.53 -8.56 5.00
CA TYR A 61 1.32 -9.01 3.84
C TYR A 61 2.32 -7.93 3.49
N ALA A 62 3.56 -8.31 3.22
CA ALA A 62 4.61 -7.42 2.74
C ALA A 62 5.30 -8.04 1.52
N ASP A 63 5.68 -7.20 0.58
CA ASP A 63 6.33 -7.60 -0.67
C ASP A 63 7.31 -6.51 -1.14
N ALA A 64 8.31 -6.86 -1.92
CA ALA A 64 9.23 -5.93 -2.52
C ALA A 64 9.36 -6.11 -4.04
N GLY A 65 9.00 -5.09 -4.81
CA GLY A 65 9.36 -5.01 -6.22
C GLY A 65 10.84 -4.67 -6.40
N TYR A 66 11.72 -5.69 -6.49
CA TYR A 66 13.15 -5.50 -6.64
C TYR A 66 13.49 -4.73 -7.92
N LEU A 67 14.36 -3.71 -7.82
CA LEU A 67 14.80 -2.84 -8.92
C LEU A 67 13.66 -2.24 -9.77
N SER A 68 12.50 -2.01 -9.19
CA SER A 68 11.32 -1.49 -9.90
C SER A 68 11.44 -0.05 -10.38
N ASP A 69 12.45 0.71 -9.89
CA ASP A 69 12.78 2.05 -10.41
C ASP A 69 13.93 1.95 -11.43
N PRO A 70 13.66 2.06 -12.73
CA PRO A 70 14.67 1.90 -13.78
C PRO A 70 15.73 3.01 -13.80
N HIS A 71 15.47 4.16 -13.13
CA HIS A 71 16.41 5.29 -13.16
C HIS A 71 17.39 5.29 -11.97
N LYS A 72 16.97 4.79 -10.81
CA LYS A 72 17.77 4.85 -9.58
C LYS A 72 18.01 3.48 -8.95
N ALA A 73 17.68 2.41 -9.64
CA ALA A 73 17.84 1.01 -9.19
C ALA A 73 17.27 0.76 -7.77
N ARG A 74 16.21 1.52 -7.36
CA ARG A 74 15.56 1.34 -6.08
C ARG A 74 14.37 0.41 -6.21
N SER A 75 14.19 -0.38 -5.19
CA SER A 75 13.04 -1.29 -5.08
C SER A 75 11.80 -0.55 -4.55
N GLN A 76 10.66 -1.18 -4.69
CA GLN A 76 9.38 -0.73 -4.17
C GLN A 76 9.00 -1.59 -2.98
N THR A 77 8.63 -0.99 -1.86
CA THR A 77 7.96 -1.68 -0.76
C THR A 77 6.46 -1.60 -0.97
N GLY A 78 5.78 -2.75 -0.86
CA GLY A 78 4.34 -2.85 -0.72
C GLY A 78 3.97 -3.57 0.57
N TYR A 79 2.94 -3.09 1.28
CA TYR A 79 2.31 -3.87 2.33
C TYR A 79 0.81 -3.59 2.39
N VAL A 80 0.08 -4.56 2.91
CA VAL A 80 -1.34 -4.43 3.23
C VAL A 80 -1.64 -5.16 4.53
N PHE A 81 -2.41 -4.53 5.41
CA PHE A 81 -2.94 -5.12 6.63
C PHE A 81 -4.45 -5.26 6.51
N ILE A 82 -4.92 -6.44 6.81
CA ILE A 82 -6.32 -6.84 6.79
C ILE A 82 -6.77 -7.11 8.23
N TYR A 83 -7.93 -6.57 8.59
CA TYR A 83 -8.60 -6.85 9.84
C TYR A 83 -10.07 -7.17 9.56
N GLY A 84 -10.55 -8.29 10.08
CA GLY A 84 -11.91 -8.71 9.80
C GLY A 84 -12.21 -8.95 8.30
N GLY A 85 -11.20 -9.40 7.52
CA GLY A 85 -11.36 -9.66 6.09
C GLY A 85 -11.26 -8.44 5.17
N THR A 86 -11.07 -7.22 5.72
CA THR A 86 -11.00 -5.98 4.94
C THR A 86 -9.68 -5.24 5.19
N ALA A 87 -9.13 -4.61 4.15
CA ALA A 87 -7.90 -3.83 4.28
C ALA A 87 -8.13 -2.59 5.15
N ILE A 88 -7.28 -2.40 6.18
CA ILE A 88 -7.33 -1.28 7.12
C ILE A 88 -6.13 -0.35 7.02
N SER A 89 -4.98 -0.87 6.55
CA SER A 89 -3.78 -0.09 6.26
C SER A 89 -3.05 -0.69 5.07
N TRP A 90 -2.50 0.17 4.21
CA TRP A 90 -1.69 -0.24 3.07
C TRP A 90 -0.73 0.86 2.66
N ARG A 91 0.34 0.45 2.02
CA ARG A 91 1.31 1.38 1.47
C ARG A 91 1.97 0.80 0.23
N SER A 92 2.28 1.67 -0.71
CA SER A 92 3.19 1.37 -1.81
C SER A 92 4.16 2.53 -1.95
N THR A 93 5.45 2.31 -1.67
CA THR A 93 6.44 3.39 -1.63
C THR A 93 7.81 2.91 -2.13
N LYS A 94 8.57 3.82 -2.72
CA LYS A 94 9.94 3.56 -3.13
C LYS A 94 10.85 3.47 -1.92
N GLN A 95 11.70 2.44 -1.84
CA GLN A 95 12.69 2.27 -0.79
C GLN A 95 13.70 3.43 -0.78
N SER A 96 14.12 3.85 0.40
CA SER A 96 15.07 4.95 0.59
C SER A 96 16.50 4.56 0.21
N ILE A 97 16.84 3.28 0.36
CA ILE A 97 18.15 2.70 0.04
C ILE A 97 18.06 1.79 -1.19
N VAL A 98 19.20 1.52 -1.81
CA VAL A 98 19.31 0.55 -2.91
C VAL A 98 19.57 -0.81 -2.31
N ALA A 99 18.67 -1.76 -2.54
CA ALA A 99 18.86 -3.14 -2.12
C ALA A 99 19.87 -3.83 -3.03
N THR A 100 20.77 -4.60 -2.44
CA THR A 100 21.84 -5.33 -3.15
C THR A 100 21.37 -6.66 -3.74
N SER A 101 20.20 -7.15 -3.33
CA SER A 101 19.57 -8.36 -3.83
C SER A 101 18.06 -8.30 -3.65
N SER A 102 17.31 -9.19 -4.29
CA SER A 102 15.86 -9.35 -4.07
C SER A 102 15.56 -9.64 -2.61
N ASN A 103 16.31 -10.54 -1.99
CA ASN A 103 16.15 -10.89 -0.57
C ASN A 103 16.38 -9.67 0.35
N HIS A 104 17.38 -8.84 0.04
CA HIS A 104 17.59 -7.58 0.80
C HIS A 104 16.41 -6.62 0.65
N ALA A 105 15.83 -6.50 -0.54
CA ALA A 105 14.63 -5.68 -0.76
C ALA A 105 13.43 -6.19 0.04
N GLU A 106 13.24 -7.51 0.12
CA GLU A 106 12.18 -8.14 0.93
C GLU A 106 12.36 -7.85 2.43
N ILE A 107 13.58 -7.96 2.94
CA ILE A 107 13.88 -7.64 4.35
C ILE A 107 13.53 -6.19 4.67
N ILE A 108 13.84 -5.25 3.77
CA ILE A 108 13.47 -3.84 3.93
C ILE A 108 11.94 -3.69 3.97
N ALA A 109 11.23 -4.38 3.07
CA ALA A 109 9.76 -4.33 3.03
C ALA A 109 9.14 -4.90 4.31
N ILE A 110 9.63 -6.03 4.81
CA ILE A 110 9.21 -6.62 6.07
C ILE A 110 9.48 -5.68 7.24
N HIS A 111 10.65 -5.02 7.26
CA HIS A 111 10.98 -4.06 8.32
C HIS A 111 9.99 -2.86 8.34
N GLU A 112 9.68 -2.28 7.17
CA GLU A 112 8.69 -1.20 7.07
C GLU A 112 7.29 -1.66 7.51
N ALA A 113 6.86 -2.85 7.07
CA ALA A 113 5.58 -3.43 7.47
C ALA A 113 5.51 -3.76 8.96
N SER A 114 6.61 -4.23 9.57
CA SER A 114 6.66 -4.56 11.00
C SER A 114 6.38 -3.35 11.90
N ARG A 115 6.88 -2.18 11.51
CA ARG A 115 6.62 -0.93 12.25
C ARG A 115 5.13 -0.56 12.23
N GLU A 116 4.50 -0.71 11.08
CA GLU A 116 3.05 -0.49 10.93
C GLU A 116 2.26 -1.53 11.72
N CYS A 117 2.67 -2.80 11.69
CA CYS A 117 2.06 -3.88 12.44
C CYS A 117 2.04 -3.62 13.95
N LEU A 118 3.17 -3.17 14.51
CA LEU A 118 3.27 -2.85 15.94
C LEU A 118 2.32 -1.71 16.31
N TRP A 119 2.25 -0.67 15.49
CA TRP A 119 1.33 0.44 15.70
C TRP A 119 -0.14 -0.01 15.63
N LEU A 120 -0.52 -0.77 14.59
CA LEU A 120 -1.88 -1.29 14.43
C LEU A 120 -2.29 -2.19 15.62
N ARG A 121 -1.40 -3.08 16.08
CA ARG A 121 -1.67 -3.93 17.25
C ARG A 121 -1.94 -3.11 18.50
N SER A 122 -1.14 -2.08 18.74
CA SER A 122 -1.32 -1.19 19.89
C SER A 122 -2.64 -0.43 19.81
N MET A 123 -3.00 0.07 18.63
CA MET A 123 -4.27 0.76 18.40
C MET A 123 -5.48 -0.16 18.58
N ILE A 124 -5.43 -1.37 18.01
CA ILE A 124 -6.52 -2.36 18.15
C ILE A 124 -6.70 -2.75 19.62
N HIS A 125 -5.59 -2.96 20.33
CA HIS A 125 -5.64 -3.29 21.78
C HIS A 125 -6.31 -2.16 22.57
N LEU A 126 -5.88 -0.92 22.35
CA LEU A 126 -6.44 0.25 23.02
C LEU A 126 -7.95 0.40 22.74
N ILE A 127 -8.37 0.24 21.48
CA ILE A 127 -9.78 0.33 21.10
C ILE A 127 -10.59 -0.76 21.79
N ARG A 128 -10.12 -2.01 21.77
CA ARG A 128 -10.81 -3.14 22.42
C ARG A 128 -10.95 -2.93 23.93
N GLU A 129 -9.89 -2.49 24.59
CA GLU A 129 -9.91 -2.16 26.02
C GLU A 129 -10.94 -1.07 26.35
N LYS A 130 -10.98 0.02 25.54
CA LYS A 130 -11.93 1.12 25.75
C LYS A 130 -13.37 0.76 25.41
N CYS A 131 -13.59 -0.20 24.52
CA CYS A 131 -14.93 -0.67 24.13
C CYS A 131 -15.41 -1.85 24.98
N GLY A 132 -14.58 -2.39 25.88
CA GLY A 132 -14.94 -3.55 26.72
C GLY A 132 -15.03 -4.85 25.91
N LEU A 133 -14.23 -5.01 24.83
CA LEU A 133 -14.24 -6.13 23.91
C LEU A 133 -13.02 -7.06 24.12
#